data_4405e35d8609c53c01d8ea3490e514b9
#
_entry.id   4405e35d8609c53c01d8ea3490e514b9
#
_cell.length_a   1.000
_cell.length_b   1.000
_cell.length_c   1.000
_cell.angle_alpha   90.00
_cell.angle_beta   90.00
_cell.angle_gamma   90.00
#
_symmetry.space_group_name_H-M   'P 1'
#
loop_
_entity.id
_entity.type
_entity.pdbx_description
1 polymer ?
#
loop_
_entity_poly.entity_id
_entity_poly.type
_entity_poly.pdbx_seq_one_letter_code
_entity_poly.pdbx_strand_id
1 'polypeptide(L)'
;MKWMRHVALATALTLSAPAGVWADTPPDQLVVGLSMNNILTLDPAAISGREATGVIANLYDTLVELDAVDKTKVNPGLASSWTIADDGAVTFTLREGATFTSGNPVTAEDVVWSIKRNLSLGLVGAGVWSSFGYKANNIDQFLSANGNQITIKPAQPTDPQLTLAIFGKPDASAVIDKKTALSHETNGDQAAAWLKINAAGSGAFSLTRWSSNEMLILTRFDDYWGEKPQMKRVIYRHMPESQTKRLMLEKGDVDVAIGLSVPDIAALSKNPEVEVQRTPSSGFYFLAVSMKDERFKNPDVRLAIRHLVDYDGINKVIMPNYGTKRLRPVAEGVIGSLPDPDYKVDVAKAKELLAKAGYPDGFSVRLLTLNEPPFADTATAIQATLAQAGIKAEIVQGAGDQIYGPMRERKFEMIVGRGGGGQEPHPHSNLRALVINPNNADDAKLSGIIGWRTSFYDEQLNDMAAKALVERDHDKQKAMYEDIQKRYEELVPALQPISAVVDSVVYRADVKGYQNHYGWTVRLRSVSKQR
;
A
#
# COMPACT_ATOMS: atom_id res chain seq x y z
N MET A 1 69.37 34.02 -59.56
CA MET A 1 68.94 34.12 -58.16
C MET A 1 67.46 34.39 -58.14
N LYS A 2 66.60 33.35 -57.94
CA LYS A 2 65.16 33.46 -57.85
C LYS A 2 64.72 32.90 -56.49
N TRP A 3 64.14 33.75 -55.66
CA TRP A 3 63.51 33.35 -54.38
C TRP A 3 62.17 32.77 -54.64
N MET A 4 61.95 31.52 -54.24
CA MET A 4 60.64 30.88 -54.17
C MET A 4 60.05 31.02 -52.74
N ARG A 5 58.96 31.74 -52.64
CA ARG A 5 58.15 31.80 -51.40
C ARG A 5 57.24 30.58 -51.30
N HIS A 6 57.38 29.76 -50.29
CA HIS A 6 56.48 28.71 -49.95
C HIS A 6 55.34 29.26 -49.07
N VAL A 7 54.12 29.23 -49.57
CA VAL A 7 52.93 29.50 -48.77
C VAL A 7 52.50 28.17 -48.19
N ALA A 8 52.57 28.04 -46.83
CA ALA A 8 52.04 26.89 -46.10
C ALA A 8 50.55 27.13 -45.83
N LEU A 9 49.68 26.33 -46.45
CA LEU A 9 48.25 26.30 -46.18
C LEU A 9 48.03 25.44 -44.95
N ALA A 10 47.70 26.07 -43.80
CA ALA A 10 47.29 25.38 -42.57
C ALA A 10 45.81 25.01 -42.66
N THR A 11 45.51 23.74 -42.96
CA THR A 11 44.17 23.20 -42.90
C THR A 11 43.79 22.93 -41.44
N ALA A 12 42.94 23.77 -40.84
CA ALA A 12 42.35 23.53 -39.53
C ALA A 12 41.29 22.41 -39.63
N LEU A 13 41.66 21.21 -39.23
CA LEU A 13 40.67 20.16 -38.95
C LEU A 13 39.92 20.53 -37.65
N THR A 14 38.70 21.04 -37.80
CA THR A 14 37.73 21.09 -36.68
C THR A 14 37.26 19.67 -36.38
N LEU A 15 37.83 19.07 -35.34
CA LEU A 15 37.24 17.88 -34.70
C LEU A 15 35.91 18.31 -34.04
N SER A 16 34.82 18.15 -34.76
CA SER A 16 33.51 18.10 -34.13
C SER A 16 33.44 16.80 -33.33
N ALA A 17 33.64 16.87 -32.01
CA ALA A 17 33.29 15.79 -31.11
C ALA A 17 31.81 15.48 -31.35
N PRO A 18 31.40 14.21 -31.59
CA PRO A 18 30.01 13.90 -31.60
C PRO A 18 29.48 14.22 -30.20
N ALA A 19 28.56 15.18 -30.11
CA ALA A 19 27.70 15.31 -28.96
C ALA A 19 27.06 13.91 -28.77
N GLY A 20 27.39 13.24 -27.68
CA GLY A 20 26.83 11.94 -27.38
C GLY A 20 25.32 12.11 -27.37
N VAL A 21 24.66 11.61 -28.40
CA VAL A 21 23.21 11.47 -28.42
C VAL A 21 22.91 10.41 -27.35
N TRP A 22 22.56 10.86 -26.17
CA TRP A 22 22.01 10.00 -25.15
C TRP A 22 20.72 9.43 -25.74
N ALA A 23 20.71 8.13 -26.00
CA ALA A 23 19.55 7.48 -26.60
C ALA A 23 18.51 7.31 -25.50
N ASP A 24 17.57 8.23 -25.43
CA ASP A 24 16.35 8.04 -24.65
C ASP A 24 15.67 6.70 -24.97
N THR A 25 14.94 6.11 -24.01
CA THR A 25 14.15 4.91 -24.27
C THR A 25 13.15 5.16 -25.41
N PRO A 26 12.87 4.16 -26.26
CA PRO A 26 11.94 4.33 -27.40
C PRO A 26 10.58 4.90 -26.98
N PRO A 27 9.90 5.70 -27.83
CA PRO A 27 8.66 6.38 -27.46
C PRO A 27 7.47 5.43 -27.22
N ASP A 28 7.53 4.20 -27.73
CA ASP A 28 6.50 3.17 -27.54
C ASP A 28 6.88 2.10 -26.50
N GLN A 29 7.95 2.34 -25.73
CA GLN A 29 8.41 1.47 -24.65
C GLN A 29 8.50 2.26 -23.34
N LEU A 30 8.02 1.66 -22.25
CA LEU A 30 8.15 2.18 -20.90
C LEU A 30 9.17 1.33 -20.13
N VAL A 31 10.23 1.95 -19.62
CA VAL A 31 11.24 1.28 -18.80
C VAL A 31 11.05 1.68 -17.33
N VAL A 32 10.76 0.70 -16.49
CA VAL A 32 10.54 0.87 -15.05
C VAL A 32 11.69 0.27 -14.26
N GLY A 33 12.44 1.09 -13.55
CA GLY A 33 13.52 0.67 -12.64
C GLY A 33 12.99 0.40 -11.24
N LEU A 34 13.17 -0.83 -10.74
CA LEU A 34 12.73 -1.21 -9.40
C LEU A 34 13.55 -2.38 -8.85
N SER A 35 13.46 -2.67 -7.55
CA SER A 35 13.98 -3.93 -7.01
C SER A 35 12.99 -5.06 -7.29
N MET A 36 13.44 -6.13 -7.94
CA MET A 36 12.61 -7.31 -8.20
C MET A 36 12.77 -8.39 -7.12
N ASN A 37 13.51 -8.16 -6.04
CA ASN A 37 13.78 -9.15 -5.00
C ASN A 37 12.52 -9.77 -4.39
N ASN A 38 11.42 -9.01 -4.36
CA ASN A 38 10.13 -9.44 -3.80
C ASN A 38 9.15 -9.94 -4.86
N ILE A 39 9.52 -9.98 -6.15
CA ILE A 39 8.71 -10.61 -7.21
C ILE A 39 9.09 -12.09 -7.28
N LEU A 40 8.45 -12.88 -6.43
CA LEU A 40 8.77 -14.32 -6.28
C LEU A 40 7.88 -15.22 -7.13
N THR A 41 6.77 -14.67 -7.64
CA THR A 41 5.76 -15.40 -8.41
C THR A 41 4.95 -14.44 -9.27
N LEU A 42 4.37 -14.96 -10.36
CA LEU A 42 3.36 -14.29 -11.18
C LEU A 42 1.95 -14.86 -10.97
N ASP A 43 1.80 -15.86 -10.07
CA ASP A 43 0.48 -16.30 -9.61
C ASP A 43 -0.18 -15.15 -8.82
N PRO A 44 -1.26 -14.54 -9.31
CA PRO A 44 -1.83 -13.35 -8.70
C PRO A 44 -2.29 -13.58 -7.25
N ALA A 45 -2.74 -14.78 -6.93
CA ALA A 45 -3.21 -15.13 -5.58
C ALA A 45 -2.08 -15.36 -4.56
N ALA A 46 -0.82 -15.51 -5.03
CA ALA A 46 0.34 -15.80 -4.17
C ALA A 46 1.29 -14.61 -4.01
N ILE A 47 1.00 -13.46 -4.63
CA ILE A 47 1.85 -12.27 -4.55
C ILE A 47 1.74 -11.57 -3.19
N SER A 48 2.78 -10.84 -2.83
CA SER A 48 2.72 -9.83 -1.77
C SER A 48 3.67 -8.67 -2.09
N GLY A 49 3.34 -7.50 -1.56
CA GLY A 49 4.16 -6.31 -1.73
C GLY A 49 3.86 -5.50 -2.99
N ARG A 50 4.41 -4.28 -3.00
CA ARG A 50 4.13 -3.24 -3.97
C ARG A 50 4.52 -3.62 -5.39
N GLU A 51 5.74 -4.11 -5.56
CA GLU A 51 6.33 -4.38 -6.87
C GLU A 51 5.57 -5.49 -7.61
N ALA A 52 5.28 -6.59 -6.90
CA ALA A 52 4.50 -7.70 -7.45
C ALA A 52 3.07 -7.27 -7.79
N THR A 53 2.39 -6.52 -6.90
CA THR A 53 1.04 -6.01 -7.14
C THR A 53 0.99 -5.10 -8.38
N GLY A 54 1.99 -4.20 -8.54
CA GLY A 54 2.07 -3.32 -9.71
C GLY A 54 2.27 -4.06 -11.04
N VAL A 55 3.01 -5.17 -11.04
CA VAL A 55 3.16 -6.04 -12.23
C VAL A 55 1.87 -6.77 -12.53
N ILE A 56 1.28 -7.44 -11.53
CA ILE A 56 0.08 -8.26 -11.68
C ILE A 56 -1.12 -7.42 -12.12
N ALA A 57 -1.24 -6.19 -11.65
CA ALA A 57 -2.31 -5.27 -12.08
C ALA A 57 -2.32 -4.96 -13.59
N ASN A 58 -1.23 -5.25 -14.32
CA ASN A 58 -1.14 -5.05 -15.76
C ASN A 58 -1.29 -6.36 -16.56
N LEU A 59 -1.13 -7.51 -15.91
CA LEU A 59 -1.31 -8.85 -16.50
C LEU A 59 -2.73 -9.40 -16.31
N TYR A 60 -3.40 -8.98 -15.24
CA TYR A 60 -4.72 -9.50 -14.86
C TYR A 60 -5.70 -8.36 -14.59
N ASP A 61 -6.96 -8.60 -14.89
CA ASP A 61 -8.06 -7.75 -14.48
C ASP A 61 -8.82 -8.36 -13.29
N THR A 62 -9.58 -7.49 -12.65
CA THR A 62 -10.50 -7.76 -11.54
C THR A 62 -11.92 -7.39 -11.97
N LEU A 63 -12.95 -7.79 -11.22
CA LEU A 63 -14.33 -7.42 -11.55
C LEU A 63 -14.56 -5.92 -11.49
N VAL A 64 -13.94 -5.24 -10.53
CA VAL A 64 -14.01 -3.79 -10.38
C VAL A 64 -12.60 -3.23 -10.19
N GLU A 65 -12.43 -1.93 -10.36
CA GLU A 65 -11.18 -1.22 -10.13
C GLU A 65 -11.37 -0.15 -9.07
N LEU A 66 -10.52 -0.13 -8.06
CA LEU A 66 -10.48 0.96 -7.09
C LEU A 66 -9.86 2.18 -7.78
N ASP A 67 -10.45 3.35 -7.58
CA ASP A 67 -9.93 4.58 -8.19
C ASP A 67 -8.63 5.01 -7.52
N ALA A 68 -7.64 5.42 -8.30
CA ALA A 68 -6.31 5.74 -7.82
C ALA A 68 -6.25 7.05 -7.01
N VAL A 69 -7.21 7.95 -7.21
CA VAL A 69 -7.26 9.29 -6.62
C VAL A 69 -8.40 9.40 -5.62
N ASP A 70 -9.61 9.05 -6.06
CA ASP A 70 -10.82 9.10 -5.23
C ASP A 70 -11.04 7.75 -4.54
N LYS A 71 -10.64 7.65 -3.29
CA LYS A 71 -10.76 6.43 -2.47
C LYS A 71 -12.20 5.99 -2.22
N THR A 72 -13.19 6.83 -2.49
CA THR A 72 -14.61 6.47 -2.33
C THR A 72 -15.21 5.85 -3.59
N LYS A 73 -14.48 5.91 -4.70
CA LYS A 73 -14.97 5.50 -6.02
C LYS A 73 -14.48 4.12 -6.41
N VAL A 74 -15.43 3.31 -6.86
CA VAL A 74 -15.19 2.01 -7.50
C VAL A 74 -15.61 2.10 -8.96
N ASN A 75 -14.72 1.73 -9.87
CA ASN A 75 -14.94 1.77 -11.31
C ASN A 75 -15.24 0.37 -11.86
N PRO A 76 -16.03 0.26 -12.94
CA PRO A 76 -16.20 -1.00 -13.67
C PRO A 76 -14.87 -1.55 -14.19
N GLY A 77 -14.64 -2.86 -13.99
CA GLY A 77 -13.56 -3.63 -14.56
C GLY A 77 -14.11 -4.68 -15.53
N LEU A 78 -13.86 -5.98 -15.28
CA LEU A 78 -14.51 -7.06 -16.03
C LEU A 78 -16.02 -7.13 -15.78
N ALA A 79 -16.51 -6.63 -14.64
CA ALA A 79 -17.93 -6.35 -14.47
C ALA A 79 -18.26 -5.00 -15.11
N SER A 80 -19.29 -4.97 -15.97
CA SER A 80 -19.82 -3.74 -16.56
C SER A 80 -20.72 -2.98 -15.57
N SER A 81 -21.33 -3.69 -14.63
CA SER A 81 -22.22 -3.16 -13.59
C SER A 81 -22.35 -4.13 -12.42
N TRP A 82 -22.92 -3.64 -11.32
CA TRP A 82 -23.30 -4.46 -10.18
C TRP A 82 -24.53 -3.88 -9.48
N THR A 83 -25.22 -4.75 -8.72
CA THR A 83 -26.33 -4.37 -7.83
C THR A 83 -26.04 -4.88 -6.43
N ILE A 84 -26.56 -4.17 -5.43
CA ILE A 84 -26.44 -4.51 -4.02
C ILE A 84 -27.86 -4.73 -3.50
N ALA A 85 -28.12 -5.93 -2.95
CA ALA A 85 -29.40 -6.27 -2.34
C ALA A 85 -29.46 -5.82 -0.88
N ASP A 86 -30.65 -5.80 -0.30
CA ASP A 86 -30.89 -5.38 1.09
C ASP A 86 -30.13 -6.25 2.11
N ASP A 87 -29.94 -7.53 1.81
CA ASP A 87 -29.15 -8.46 2.64
C ASP A 87 -27.64 -8.27 2.49
N GLY A 88 -27.20 -7.33 1.64
CA GLY A 88 -25.80 -7.04 1.36
C GLY A 88 -25.17 -7.93 0.29
N ALA A 89 -25.94 -8.80 -0.37
CA ALA A 89 -25.44 -9.56 -1.50
C ALA A 89 -25.10 -8.62 -2.66
N VAL A 90 -23.96 -8.87 -3.30
CA VAL A 90 -23.51 -8.11 -4.49
C VAL A 90 -23.58 -9.03 -5.70
N THR A 91 -24.31 -8.59 -6.72
CA THR A 91 -24.39 -9.29 -8.01
C THR A 91 -23.72 -8.47 -9.09
N PHE A 92 -22.64 -8.99 -9.64
CA PHE A 92 -21.89 -8.41 -10.76
C PHE A 92 -22.41 -8.96 -12.07
N THR A 93 -22.48 -8.10 -13.10
CA THR A 93 -22.75 -8.51 -14.49
C THR A 93 -21.47 -8.38 -15.29
N LEU A 94 -20.98 -9.49 -15.84
CA LEU A 94 -19.77 -9.49 -16.66
C LEU A 94 -19.96 -8.70 -17.95
N ARG A 95 -18.87 -8.08 -18.38
CA ARG A 95 -18.75 -7.41 -19.66
C ARG A 95 -18.77 -8.46 -20.79
N GLU A 96 -19.51 -8.18 -21.85
CA GLU A 96 -19.50 -8.98 -23.06
C GLU A 96 -18.22 -8.71 -23.88
N GLY A 97 -17.72 -9.74 -24.56
CA GLY A 97 -16.60 -9.65 -25.48
C GLY A 97 -15.21 -9.52 -24.83
N ALA A 98 -15.10 -9.55 -23.50
CA ALA A 98 -13.80 -9.59 -22.85
C ALA A 98 -13.13 -10.96 -23.07
N THR A 99 -11.83 -10.94 -23.43
CA THR A 99 -11.03 -12.14 -23.67
C THR A 99 -9.77 -12.14 -22.83
N PHE A 100 -9.28 -13.32 -22.52
CA PHE A 100 -7.92 -13.52 -21.99
C PHE A 100 -6.88 -13.35 -23.11
N THR A 101 -5.61 -13.18 -22.72
CA THR A 101 -4.48 -13.12 -23.67
C THR A 101 -4.30 -14.41 -24.48
N SER A 102 -4.93 -15.51 -24.07
CA SER A 102 -5.02 -16.78 -24.83
C SER A 102 -6.03 -16.74 -25.98
N GLY A 103 -6.94 -15.73 -25.99
CA GLY A 103 -8.11 -15.67 -26.88
C GLY A 103 -9.36 -16.36 -26.33
N ASN A 104 -9.30 -17.06 -25.21
CA ASN A 104 -10.50 -17.61 -24.55
C ASN A 104 -11.39 -16.48 -24.02
N PRO A 105 -12.72 -16.59 -24.07
CA PRO A 105 -13.63 -15.61 -23.46
C PRO A 105 -13.52 -15.65 -21.94
N VAL A 106 -13.66 -14.48 -21.32
CA VAL A 106 -13.79 -14.39 -19.86
C VAL A 106 -15.20 -14.77 -19.45
N THR A 107 -15.33 -15.71 -18.51
CA THR A 107 -16.62 -16.23 -18.04
C THR A 107 -16.81 -16.07 -16.52
N ALA A 108 -18.06 -16.16 -16.08
CA ALA A 108 -18.38 -16.15 -14.65
C ALA A 108 -17.76 -17.36 -13.90
N GLU A 109 -17.57 -18.47 -14.61
CA GLU A 109 -16.91 -19.66 -14.06
C GLU A 109 -15.41 -19.41 -13.79
N ASP A 110 -14.72 -18.64 -14.63
CA ASP A 110 -13.33 -18.26 -14.40
C ASP A 110 -13.19 -17.44 -13.12
N VAL A 111 -14.11 -16.51 -12.88
CA VAL A 111 -14.14 -15.71 -11.65
C VAL A 111 -14.33 -16.59 -10.42
N VAL A 112 -15.36 -17.42 -10.43
CA VAL A 112 -15.66 -18.32 -9.31
C VAL A 112 -14.52 -19.31 -9.06
N TRP A 113 -13.95 -19.87 -10.11
CA TRP A 113 -12.82 -20.79 -10.01
C TRP A 113 -11.57 -20.10 -9.43
N SER A 114 -11.26 -18.89 -9.87
CA SER A 114 -10.09 -18.14 -9.39
C SER A 114 -10.15 -17.90 -7.87
N ILE A 115 -11.34 -17.50 -7.36
CA ILE A 115 -11.56 -17.28 -5.93
C ILE A 115 -11.48 -18.60 -5.14
N LYS A 116 -12.15 -19.66 -5.62
CA LYS A 116 -12.12 -20.98 -4.97
C LYS A 116 -10.72 -21.57 -4.95
N ARG A 117 -9.97 -21.43 -6.06
CA ARG A 117 -8.56 -21.82 -6.14
C ARG A 117 -7.71 -21.12 -5.09
N ASN A 118 -7.85 -19.79 -4.96
CA ASN A 118 -7.13 -18.99 -3.97
C ASN A 118 -7.38 -19.53 -2.55
N LEU A 119 -8.65 -19.77 -2.19
CA LEU A 119 -9.04 -20.29 -0.88
C LEU A 119 -8.59 -21.75 -0.65
N SER A 120 -8.75 -22.63 -1.65
CA SER A 120 -8.43 -24.05 -1.51
C SER A 120 -6.95 -24.33 -1.37
N LEU A 121 -6.10 -23.53 -2.04
CA LEU A 121 -4.65 -23.62 -1.94
C LEU A 121 -4.08 -22.83 -0.74
N GLY A 122 -4.92 -22.07 -0.03
CA GLY A 122 -4.48 -21.25 1.11
C GLY A 122 -3.43 -20.20 0.73
N LEU A 123 -3.54 -19.61 -0.46
CA LEU A 123 -2.59 -18.64 -0.98
C LEU A 123 -2.67 -17.31 -0.21
N VAL A 124 -1.78 -16.38 -0.50
CA VAL A 124 -1.70 -15.09 0.21
C VAL A 124 -3.05 -14.35 0.19
N GLY A 125 -3.69 -14.28 -0.96
CA GLY A 125 -4.99 -13.63 -1.12
C GLY A 125 -6.14 -14.30 -0.36
N ALA A 126 -6.03 -15.59 -0.01
CA ALA A 126 -7.01 -16.28 0.83
C ALA A 126 -7.15 -15.63 2.22
N GLY A 127 -6.09 -14.99 2.72
CA GLY A 127 -6.12 -14.23 3.97
C GLY A 127 -7.09 -13.06 3.92
N VAL A 128 -7.24 -12.39 2.78
CA VAL A 128 -8.21 -11.32 2.57
C VAL A 128 -9.63 -11.89 2.70
N TRP A 129 -9.97 -12.94 1.95
CA TRP A 129 -11.26 -13.60 1.99
C TRP A 129 -11.61 -14.12 3.39
N SER A 130 -10.64 -14.76 4.06
CA SER A 130 -10.81 -15.33 5.40
C SER A 130 -11.13 -14.25 6.45
N SER A 131 -10.60 -13.05 6.30
CA SER A 131 -10.88 -11.93 7.20
C SER A 131 -12.35 -11.45 7.14
N PHE A 132 -13.08 -11.82 6.08
CA PHE A 132 -14.51 -11.58 5.89
C PHE A 132 -15.38 -12.84 6.06
N GLY A 133 -14.82 -13.91 6.67
CA GLY A 133 -15.55 -15.11 7.00
C GLY A 133 -15.61 -16.17 5.89
N TYR A 134 -15.05 -15.91 4.70
CA TYR A 134 -15.03 -16.87 3.60
C TYR A 134 -13.88 -17.86 3.75
N LYS A 135 -14.14 -19.13 3.58
CA LYS A 135 -13.19 -20.24 3.68
C LYS A 135 -13.40 -21.24 2.56
N ALA A 136 -12.41 -22.09 2.30
CA ALA A 136 -12.51 -23.13 1.28
C ALA A 136 -13.73 -24.07 1.49
N ASN A 137 -14.08 -24.36 2.73
CA ASN A 137 -15.18 -25.27 3.07
C ASN A 137 -16.58 -24.62 3.16
N ASN A 138 -16.68 -23.30 2.98
CA ASN A 138 -17.99 -22.62 3.03
C ASN A 138 -18.28 -21.72 1.82
N ILE A 139 -17.30 -21.43 0.98
CA ILE A 139 -17.45 -20.45 -0.11
C ILE A 139 -18.59 -20.78 -1.08
N ASP A 140 -18.90 -22.06 -1.27
CA ASP A 140 -19.99 -22.52 -2.13
C ASP A 140 -21.38 -22.08 -1.66
N GLN A 141 -21.51 -21.69 -0.38
CA GLN A 141 -22.76 -21.18 0.18
C GLN A 141 -22.96 -19.69 -0.15
N PHE A 142 -21.90 -18.99 -0.49
CA PHE A 142 -21.90 -17.54 -0.63
C PHE A 142 -21.61 -17.07 -2.05
N LEU A 143 -20.80 -17.80 -2.83
CA LEU A 143 -20.37 -17.42 -4.17
C LEU A 143 -20.98 -18.33 -5.23
N SER A 144 -21.67 -17.73 -6.19
CA SER A 144 -22.30 -18.47 -7.29
C SER A 144 -22.18 -17.71 -8.62
N ALA A 145 -22.26 -18.47 -9.73
CA ALA A 145 -22.35 -17.95 -11.08
C ALA A 145 -23.65 -18.42 -11.75
N ASN A 146 -24.29 -17.54 -12.52
CA ASN A 146 -25.46 -17.85 -13.33
C ASN A 146 -25.39 -17.05 -14.65
N GLY A 147 -25.13 -17.72 -15.76
CA GLY A 147 -24.89 -17.07 -17.04
C GLY A 147 -23.67 -16.14 -16.95
N ASN A 148 -23.86 -14.86 -17.23
CA ASN A 148 -22.81 -13.82 -17.10
C ASN A 148 -22.85 -13.08 -15.76
N GLN A 149 -23.58 -13.59 -14.76
CA GLN A 149 -23.67 -12.96 -13.45
C GLN A 149 -22.90 -13.75 -12.40
N ILE A 150 -22.26 -13.01 -11.49
CA ILE A 150 -21.58 -13.54 -10.30
C ILE A 150 -22.24 -12.90 -9.08
N THR A 151 -22.74 -13.72 -8.16
CA THR A 151 -23.33 -13.25 -6.91
C THR A 151 -22.47 -13.70 -5.74
N ILE A 152 -22.13 -12.75 -4.85
CA ILE A 152 -21.50 -13.00 -3.56
C ILE A 152 -22.41 -12.51 -2.44
N LYS A 153 -22.71 -13.40 -1.49
CA LYS A 153 -23.44 -13.06 -0.25
C LYS A 153 -22.43 -12.83 0.88
N PRO A 154 -22.69 -11.91 1.81
CA PRO A 154 -21.79 -11.71 2.94
C PRO A 154 -21.79 -12.95 3.85
N ALA A 155 -20.59 -13.47 4.18
CA ALA A 155 -20.43 -14.58 5.11
C ALA A 155 -20.54 -14.15 6.59
N GLN A 156 -20.41 -12.88 6.84
CA GLN A 156 -20.62 -12.19 8.12
C GLN A 156 -21.10 -10.77 7.86
N PRO A 157 -21.76 -10.12 8.85
CA PRO A 157 -22.19 -8.75 8.69
C PRO A 157 -21.04 -7.84 8.23
N THR A 158 -21.21 -7.19 7.08
CA THR A 158 -20.18 -6.33 6.50
C THR A 158 -20.79 -5.28 5.58
N ASP A 159 -20.06 -4.19 5.35
CA ASP A 159 -20.41 -3.20 4.35
C ASP A 159 -20.16 -3.76 2.93
N PRO A 160 -21.13 -3.65 2.00
CA PRO A 160 -20.93 -4.06 0.61
C PRO A 160 -19.79 -3.30 -0.09
N GLN A 161 -19.43 -2.10 0.34
CA GLN A 161 -18.29 -1.38 -0.20
C GLN A 161 -16.96 -2.10 0.08
N LEU A 162 -16.84 -2.77 1.23
CA LEU A 162 -15.70 -3.65 1.52
C LEU A 162 -15.71 -4.89 0.62
N THR A 163 -16.90 -5.45 0.32
CA THR A 163 -17.01 -6.55 -0.65
C THR A 163 -16.55 -6.09 -2.04
N LEU A 164 -16.98 -4.92 -2.51
CA LEU A 164 -16.50 -4.35 -3.76
C LEU A 164 -14.99 -4.14 -3.74
N ALA A 165 -14.45 -3.62 -2.63
CA ALA A 165 -13.01 -3.40 -2.49
C ALA A 165 -12.19 -4.70 -2.60
N ILE A 166 -12.67 -5.83 -2.06
CA ILE A 166 -12.03 -7.13 -2.23
C ILE A 166 -11.97 -7.52 -3.72
N PHE A 167 -13.07 -7.32 -4.45
CA PHE A 167 -13.14 -7.61 -5.89
C PHE A 167 -12.32 -6.65 -6.76
N GLY A 168 -11.76 -5.58 -6.18
CA GLY A 168 -10.79 -4.68 -6.82
C GLY A 168 -9.32 -5.00 -6.50
N LYS A 169 -9.05 -6.01 -5.65
CA LYS A 169 -7.68 -6.39 -5.25
C LYS A 169 -7.14 -7.54 -6.08
N PRO A 170 -6.03 -7.36 -6.82
CA PRO A 170 -5.48 -8.42 -7.66
C PRO A 170 -5.07 -9.69 -6.90
N ASP A 171 -4.48 -9.56 -5.71
CA ASP A 171 -4.10 -10.69 -4.87
C ASP A 171 -5.28 -11.54 -4.40
N ALA A 172 -6.45 -10.92 -4.22
CA ALA A 172 -7.67 -11.60 -3.81
C ALA A 172 -8.52 -12.10 -4.99
N SER A 173 -8.66 -11.29 -6.05
CA SER A 173 -9.76 -11.42 -7.02
C SER A 173 -9.34 -11.27 -8.48
N ALA A 174 -8.04 -11.34 -8.81
CA ALA A 174 -7.61 -11.40 -10.21
C ALA A 174 -8.24 -12.61 -10.90
N VAL A 175 -8.79 -12.38 -12.10
CA VAL A 175 -9.46 -13.44 -12.87
C VAL A 175 -8.44 -14.15 -13.74
N ILE A 176 -8.35 -15.47 -13.57
CA ILE A 176 -7.42 -16.36 -14.26
C ILE A 176 -8.19 -17.16 -15.31
N ASP A 177 -7.64 -17.30 -16.50
CA ASP A 177 -8.12 -18.22 -17.53
C ASP A 177 -8.05 -19.67 -17.01
N LYS A 178 -9.15 -20.17 -16.51
CA LYS A 178 -9.28 -21.52 -15.94
C LYS A 178 -8.87 -22.59 -16.94
N LYS A 179 -9.29 -22.46 -18.21
CA LYS A 179 -9.02 -23.45 -19.25
C LYS A 179 -7.52 -23.53 -19.56
N THR A 180 -6.87 -22.38 -19.74
CA THR A 180 -5.42 -22.32 -19.97
C THR A 180 -4.66 -22.80 -18.74
N ALA A 181 -5.01 -22.35 -17.54
CA ALA A 181 -4.34 -22.75 -16.31
C ALA A 181 -4.41 -24.27 -16.11
N LEU A 182 -5.61 -24.86 -16.18
CA LEU A 182 -5.81 -26.30 -15.96
C LEU A 182 -5.15 -27.18 -17.04
N SER A 183 -4.91 -26.65 -18.25
CA SER A 183 -4.12 -27.38 -19.26
C SER A 183 -2.62 -27.58 -18.85
N HIS A 184 -2.17 -26.82 -17.86
CA HIS A 184 -0.82 -26.90 -17.27
C HIS A 184 -0.82 -27.40 -15.84
N GLU A 185 -1.93 -27.94 -15.34
CA GLU A 185 -2.02 -28.52 -14.01
C GLU A 185 -1.15 -29.76 -13.88
N THR A 186 -0.47 -29.88 -12.74
CA THR A 186 0.33 -31.07 -12.39
C THR A 186 -0.02 -31.54 -10.99
N ASN A 187 -0.34 -32.83 -10.87
CA ASN A 187 -0.60 -33.48 -9.57
C ASN A 187 -1.69 -32.78 -8.71
N GLY A 188 -2.69 -32.16 -9.31
CA GLY A 188 -3.78 -31.50 -8.58
C GLY A 188 -3.39 -30.14 -7.98
N ASP A 189 -2.30 -29.52 -8.45
CA ASP A 189 -1.81 -28.21 -7.96
C ASP A 189 -2.61 -27.00 -8.48
N GLN A 190 -3.66 -27.25 -9.25
CA GLN A 190 -4.46 -26.21 -9.89
C GLN A 190 -3.58 -25.17 -10.64
N ALA A 191 -2.56 -25.66 -11.33
CA ALA A 191 -1.55 -24.89 -12.08
C ALA A 191 -0.67 -23.94 -11.23
N ALA A 192 -0.51 -24.17 -9.92
CA ALA A 192 0.27 -23.28 -9.07
C ALA A 192 1.75 -23.23 -9.50
N ALA A 193 2.34 -24.37 -9.87
CA ALA A 193 3.72 -24.44 -10.34
C ALA A 193 3.90 -23.68 -11.66
N TRP A 194 2.96 -23.78 -12.60
CA TRP A 194 3.02 -23.11 -13.88
C TRP A 194 2.79 -21.59 -13.75
N LEU A 195 1.75 -21.18 -13.01
CA LEU A 195 1.44 -19.77 -12.75
C LEU A 195 2.54 -19.05 -11.96
N LYS A 196 3.40 -19.78 -11.25
CA LYS A 196 4.54 -19.18 -10.56
C LYS A 196 5.42 -18.36 -11.51
N ILE A 197 5.58 -18.79 -12.77
CA ILE A 197 6.47 -18.18 -13.76
C ILE A 197 5.76 -17.78 -15.08
N ASN A 198 4.46 -18.03 -15.19
CA ASN A 198 3.63 -17.69 -16.35
C ASN A 198 2.41 -16.87 -15.92
N ALA A 199 1.73 -16.30 -16.91
CA ALA A 199 0.50 -15.55 -16.69
C ALA A 199 -0.62 -16.07 -17.61
N ALA A 200 -1.85 -16.10 -17.09
CA ALA A 200 -3.07 -16.45 -17.81
C ALA A 200 -4.17 -15.44 -17.48
N GLY A 201 -3.92 -14.18 -17.78
CA GLY A 201 -4.80 -13.06 -17.44
C GLY A 201 -5.45 -12.40 -18.67
N SER A 202 -6.31 -11.43 -18.37
CA SER A 202 -7.05 -10.60 -19.34
C SER A 202 -6.58 -9.14 -19.35
N GLY A 203 -5.48 -8.84 -18.66
CA GLY A 203 -4.99 -7.47 -18.48
C GLY A 203 -4.53 -6.81 -19.78
N ALA A 204 -4.28 -5.51 -19.72
CA ALA A 204 -3.90 -4.69 -20.88
C ALA A 204 -2.56 -5.10 -21.52
N PHE A 205 -1.78 -5.92 -20.83
CA PHE A 205 -0.50 -6.46 -21.32
C PHE A 205 -0.42 -7.98 -21.06
N SER A 206 0.31 -8.65 -21.95
CA SER A 206 0.68 -10.07 -21.83
C SER A 206 2.13 -10.22 -21.39
N LEU A 207 2.45 -11.31 -20.69
CA LEU A 207 3.82 -11.67 -20.32
C LEU A 207 4.59 -12.13 -21.55
N THR A 208 5.72 -11.48 -21.85
CA THR A 208 6.64 -11.92 -22.90
C THR A 208 7.82 -12.68 -22.34
N ARG A 209 8.41 -12.16 -21.24
CA ARG A 209 9.58 -12.76 -20.60
C ARG A 209 9.63 -12.37 -19.13
N TRP A 210 10.02 -13.29 -18.30
CA TRP A 210 10.47 -13.04 -16.94
C TRP A 210 11.76 -13.78 -16.64
N SER A 211 12.79 -13.04 -16.28
CA SER A 211 14.04 -13.53 -15.72
C SER A 211 14.15 -12.94 -14.30
N SER A 212 14.08 -13.80 -13.29
CA SER A 212 14.11 -13.37 -11.88
C SER A 212 15.35 -12.53 -11.58
N ASN A 213 15.16 -11.39 -10.90
CA ASN A 213 16.23 -10.44 -10.57
C ASN A 213 17.06 -9.92 -11.76
N GLU A 214 16.48 -9.94 -12.96
CA GLU A 214 17.07 -9.38 -14.18
C GLU A 214 16.08 -8.44 -14.86
N MET A 215 15.02 -8.98 -15.46
CA MET A 215 14.00 -8.22 -16.15
C MET A 215 12.66 -8.96 -16.25
N LEU A 216 11.59 -8.18 -16.39
CA LEU A 216 10.27 -8.67 -16.78
C LEU A 216 9.77 -7.81 -17.93
N ILE A 217 9.35 -8.44 -19.03
CA ILE A 217 8.89 -7.78 -20.24
C ILE A 217 7.42 -8.11 -20.46
N LEU A 218 6.62 -7.06 -20.56
CA LEU A 218 5.22 -7.13 -20.96
C LEU A 218 5.07 -6.57 -22.38
N THR A 219 4.21 -7.19 -23.16
CA THR A 219 3.80 -6.70 -24.49
C THR A 219 2.33 -6.35 -24.46
N ARG A 220 1.96 -5.26 -25.12
CA ARG A 220 0.58 -4.81 -25.26
C ARG A 220 -0.33 -5.92 -25.79
N PHE A 221 -1.46 -6.11 -25.14
CA PHE A 221 -2.52 -6.97 -25.64
C PHE A 221 -3.41 -6.15 -26.59
N ASP A 222 -3.30 -6.42 -27.90
CA ASP A 222 -3.97 -5.61 -28.93
C ASP A 222 -5.49 -5.79 -28.93
N ASP A 223 -6.01 -6.94 -28.48
CA ASP A 223 -7.42 -7.26 -28.36
C ASP A 223 -7.97 -6.98 -26.95
N TYR A 224 -7.28 -6.13 -26.18
CA TYR A 224 -7.74 -5.75 -24.85
C TYR A 224 -9.12 -5.09 -24.89
N TRP A 225 -10.02 -5.54 -24.02
CA TRP A 225 -11.41 -5.09 -23.98
C TRP A 225 -11.60 -3.61 -23.58
N GLY A 226 -10.62 -3.03 -22.89
CA GLY A 226 -10.64 -1.65 -22.43
C GLY A 226 -9.89 -0.69 -23.36
N GLU A 227 -9.43 0.44 -22.80
CA GLU A 227 -8.61 1.38 -23.54
C GLU A 227 -7.28 0.73 -23.94
N LYS A 228 -6.98 0.72 -25.24
CA LYS A 228 -5.76 0.13 -25.78
C LYS A 228 -4.53 0.93 -25.33
N PRO A 229 -3.54 0.28 -24.68
CA PRO A 229 -2.32 0.97 -24.26
C PRO A 229 -1.56 1.59 -25.42
N GLN A 230 -0.98 2.77 -25.20
CA GLN A 230 -0.10 3.41 -26.17
C GLN A 230 1.30 2.77 -26.19
N MET A 231 1.78 2.34 -25.02
CA MET A 231 3.04 1.62 -24.88
C MET A 231 2.92 0.22 -25.49
N LYS A 232 3.76 -0.11 -26.47
CA LYS A 232 3.83 -1.47 -27.03
C LYS A 232 4.53 -2.44 -26.08
N ARG A 233 5.46 -1.94 -25.26
CA ARG A 233 6.20 -2.73 -24.28
C ARG A 233 6.34 -2.00 -22.96
N VAL A 234 6.29 -2.77 -21.87
CA VAL A 234 6.72 -2.35 -20.54
C VAL A 234 7.87 -3.26 -20.11
N ILE A 235 8.99 -2.66 -19.75
CA ILE A 235 10.20 -3.38 -19.34
C ILE A 235 10.51 -3.01 -17.89
N TYR A 236 10.26 -3.93 -16.99
CA TYR A 236 10.71 -3.82 -15.60
C TYR A 236 12.16 -4.31 -15.53
N ARG A 237 13.07 -3.44 -15.08
CA ARG A 237 14.49 -3.76 -14.91
C ARG A 237 14.83 -3.87 -13.44
N HIS A 238 15.51 -4.95 -13.07
CA HIS A 238 16.00 -5.11 -11.71
C HIS A 238 17.10 -4.09 -11.41
N MET A 239 16.82 -3.18 -10.52
CA MET A 239 17.72 -2.13 -10.04
C MET A 239 17.51 -1.97 -8.54
N PRO A 240 18.20 -2.73 -7.68
CA PRO A 240 18.02 -2.62 -6.23
C PRO A 240 18.58 -1.28 -5.70
N GLU A 241 19.70 -0.79 -6.26
CA GLU A 241 20.40 0.36 -5.76
C GLU A 241 19.72 1.68 -6.16
N SER A 242 19.45 2.53 -5.18
CA SER A 242 18.74 3.81 -5.37
C SER A 242 19.51 4.78 -6.27
N GLN A 243 20.82 4.94 -6.06
CA GLN A 243 21.65 5.82 -6.88
C GLN A 243 21.69 5.38 -8.35
N THR A 244 21.75 4.08 -8.61
CA THR A 244 21.70 3.56 -9.99
C THR A 244 20.39 3.94 -10.67
N LYS A 245 19.26 3.76 -9.99
CA LYS A 245 17.94 4.17 -10.51
C LYS A 245 17.89 5.66 -10.80
N ARG A 246 18.40 6.48 -9.87
CA ARG A 246 18.48 7.94 -10.04
C ARG A 246 19.28 8.32 -11.29
N LEU A 247 20.51 7.83 -11.42
CA LEU A 247 21.38 8.15 -12.55
C LEU A 247 20.78 7.70 -13.90
N MET A 248 20.16 6.51 -13.94
CA MET A 248 19.51 6.00 -15.15
C MET A 248 18.26 6.83 -15.53
N LEU A 249 17.51 7.32 -14.54
CA LEU A 249 16.38 8.22 -14.76
C LEU A 249 16.83 9.58 -15.30
N GLU A 250 17.88 10.17 -14.70
CA GLU A 250 18.47 11.43 -15.15
C GLU A 250 19.04 11.34 -16.58
N LYS A 251 19.54 10.17 -16.98
CA LYS A 251 20.04 9.91 -18.33
C LYS A 251 18.98 9.58 -19.37
N GLY A 252 17.75 9.24 -18.96
CA GLY A 252 16.71 8.77 -19.86
C GLY A 252 16.75 7.28 -20.19
N ASP A 253 17.60 6.48 -19.57
CA ASP A 253 17.66 5.01 -19.71
C ASP A 253 16.54 4.29 -18.93
N VAL A 254 15.87 5.00 -18.02
CA VAL A 254 14.71 4.60 -17.23
C VAL A 254 13.68 5.72 -17.28
N ASP A 255 12.42 5.36 -17.45
CA ASP A 255 11.31 6.31 -17.52
C ASP A 255 10.63 6.51 -16.16
N VAL A 256 10.55 5.45 -15.34
CA VAL A 256 9.91 5.44 -14.02
C VAL A 256 10.84 4.74 -13.03
N ALA A 257 11.10 5.34 -11.87
CA ALA A 257 11.89 4.77 -10.78
C ALA A 257 11.06 4.58 -9.52
N ILE A 258 11.01 3.33 -9.02
CA ILE A 258 10.26 2.92 -7.84
C ILE A 258 11.23 2.52 -6.72
N GLY A 259 10.93 2.92 -5.47
CA GLY A 259 11.76 2.58 -4.30
C GLY A 259 13.10 3.30 -4.30
N LEU A 260 13.10 4.59 -4.61
CA LEU A 260 14.24 5.49 -4.41
C LEU A 260 14.41 5.85 -2.94
N SER A 261 15.65 6.08 -2.52
CA SER A 261 15.95 6.63 -1.20
C SER A 261 15.51 8.09 -1.10
N VAL A 262 15.25 8.55 0.12
CA VAL A 262 14.83 9.94 0.37
C VAL A 262 15.85 10.96 -0.12
N PRO A 263 17.18 10.80 0.09
CA PRO A 263 18.15 11.71 -0.49
C PRO A 263 18.09 11.80 -2.01
N ASP A 264 17.88 10.66 -2.69
CA ASP A 264 17.78 10.63 -4.16
C ASP A 264 16.49 11.28 -4.66
N ILE A 265 15.36 11.05 -3.98
CA ILE A 265 14.08 11.76 -4.27
C ILE A 265 14.26 13.27 -4.08
N ALA A 266 14.89 13.69 -2.99
CA ALA A 266 15.14 15.10 -2.71
C ALA A 266 16.09 15.77 -3.74
N ALA A 267 17.05 15.02 -4.27
CA ALA A 267 17.89 15.49 -5.35
C ALA A 267 17.11 15.62 -6.67
N LEU A 268 16.36 14.57 -7.04
CA LEU A 268 15.54 14.52 -8.26
C LEU A 268 14.42 15.57 -8.26
N SER A 269 13.83 15.90 -7.10
CA SER A 269 12.77 16.91 -7.02
C SER A 269 13.21 18.33 -7.43
N LYS A 270 14.50 18.55 -7.61
CA LYS A 270 15.07 19.81 -8.13
C LYS A 270 15.31 19.79 -9.65
N ASN A 271 15.16 18.62 -10.28
CA ASN A 271 15.34 18.45 -11.71
C ASN A 271 14.00 18.67 -12.44
N PRO A 272 13.88 19.68 -13.35
CA PRO A 272 12.64 19.97 -14.06
C PRO A 272 12.25 18.89 -15.09
N GLU A 273 13.16 17.97 -15.44
CA GLU A 273 12.92 16.87 -16.38
C GLU A 273 12.27 15.66 -15.72
N VAL A 274 11.99 15.70 -14.42
CA VAL A 274 11.35 14.62 -13.69
C VAL A 274 10.20 15.12 -12.82
N GLU A 275 9.24 14.26 -12.56
CA GLU A 275 8.13 14.49 -11.65
C GLU A 275 8.21 13.53 -10.47
N VAL A 276 7.89 14.02 -9.28
CA VAL A 276 7.81 13.23 -8.04
C VAL A 276 6.35 13.15 -7.62
N GLN A 277 5.76 11.99 -7.78
CA GLN A 277 4.38 11.74 -7.30
C GLN A 277 4.42 11.09 -5.92
N ARG A 278 3.72 11.71 -4.97
CA ARG A 278 3.56 11.24 -3.59
C ARG A 278 2.11 10.83 -3.36
N THR A 279 1.89 9.59 -2.96
CA THR A 279 0.55 9.04 -2.76
C THR A 279 0.42 8.56 -1.32
N PRO A 280 -0.46 9.16 -0.50
CA PRO A 280 -0.74 8.66 0.84
C PRO A 280 -1.37 7.27 0.79
N SER A 281 -0.76 6.32 1.50
CA SER A 281 -1.29 4.98 1.71
C SER A 281 -2.25 4.95 2.91
N SER A 282 -2.81 3.79 3.21
CA SER A 282 -3.64 3.59 4.41
C SER A 282 -2.84 3.21 5.66
N GLY A 283 -1.50 3.16 5.58
CA GLY A 283 -0.61 2.88 6.70
C GLY A 283 -0.21 4.14 7.47
N PHE A 284 0.24 3.97 8.71
CA PHE A 284 0.64 5.06 9.59
C PHE A 284 2.00 4.78 10.23
N TYR A 285 2.79 5.83 10.41
CA TYR A 285 3.82 5.89 11.45
C TYR A 285 3.13 6.29 12.75
N PHE A 286 3.45 5.64 13.83
CA PHE A 286 2.81 5.86 15.13
C PHE A 286 3.78 5.76 16.30
N LEU A 287 3.43 6.40 17.41
CA LEU A 287 3.92 6.12 18.74
C LEU A 287 2.88 5.26 19.45
N ALA A 288 3.29 4.16 20.06
CA ALA A 288 2.38 3.35 20.87
C ALA A 288 3.03 2.95 22.20
N VAL A 289 2.19 2.79 23.22
CA VAL A 289 2.55 2.33 24.56
C VAL A 289 1.79 1.04 24.90
N SER A 290 2.35 0.22 25.77
CA SER A 290 1.70 -1.01 26.23
C SER A 290 0.87 -0.74 27.49
N MET A 291 -0.44 -0.97 27.44
CA MET A 291 -1.30 -0.89 28.63
C MET A 291 -1.16 -2.10 29.58
N LYS A 292 -0.24 -3.03 29.29
CA LYS A 292 0.23 -4.02 30.28
C LYS A 292 1.13 -3.38 31.32
N ASP A 293 1.74 -2.24 31.02
CA ASP A 293 2.52 -1.44 31.94
C ASP A 293 1.60 -0.51 32.75
N GLU A 294 1.66 -0.58 34.07
CA GLU A 294 0.76 0.15 34.96
C GLU A 294 0.82 1.67 34.75
N ARG A 295 2.00 2.20 34.38
CA ARG A 295 2.18 3.64 34.11
C ARG A 295 1.24 4.11 32.99
N PHE A 296 1.11 3.32 31.95
CA PHE A 296 0.33 3.69 30.76
C PHE A 296 -1.16 3.35 30.85
N LYS A 297 -1.61 2.68 31.93
CA LYS A 297 -3.05 2.54 32.22
C LYS A 297 -3.68 3.89 32.59
N ASN A 298 -2.90 4.79 33.19
CA ASN A 298 -3.37 6.13 33.55
C ASN A 298 -3.49 7.02 32.28
N PRO A 299 -4.68 7.55 31.94
CA PRO A 299 -4.87 8.40 30.78
C PRO A 299 -4.09 9.72 30.86
N ASP A 300 -3.84 10.26 32.07
CA ASP A 300 -3.06 11.49 32.23
C ASP A 300 -1.60 11.28 31.79
N VAL A 301 -1.02 10.09 32.01
CA VAL A 301 0.33 9.75 31.53
C VAL A 301 0.35 9.69 29.98
N ARG A 302 -0.65 9.04 29.36
CA ARG A 302 -0.73 8.98 27.90
C ARG A 302 -0.97 10.36 27.29
N LEU A 303 -1.78 11.19 27.94
CA LEU A 303 -2.02 12.57 27.50
C LEU A 303 -0.76 13.44 27.64
N ALA A 304 0.00 13.28 28.72
CA ALA A 304 1.29 13.94 28.89
C ALA A 304 2.26 13.59 27.78
N ILE A 305 2.38 12.29 27.43
CA ILE A 305 3.20 11.84 26.31
C ILE A 305 2.74 12.48 24.99
N ARG A 306 1.43 12.58 24.76
CA ARG A 306 0.86 13.22 23.57
C ARG A 306 1.26 14.70 23.44
N HIS A 307 1.31 15.44 24.56
CA HIS A 307 1.82 16.83 24.63
C HIS A 307 3.35 16.94 24.50
N LEU A 308 4.07 15.84 24.53
CA LEU A 308 5.53 15.80 24.37
C LEU A 308 5.97 15.33 22.98
N VAL A 309 5.06 15.11 22.02
CA VAL A 309 5.41 14.77 20.65
C VAL A 309 5.35 16.02 19.77
N ASP A 310 6.47 16.40 19.16
CA ASP A 310 6.53 17.49 18.18
C ASP A 310 6.06 16.99 16.80
N TYR A 311 4.74 16.87 16.63
CA TYR A 311 4.14 16.39 15.38
C TYR A 311 4.51 17.26 14.18
N ASP A 312 4.54 18.59 14.35
CA ASP A 312 4.84 19.53 13.26
C ASP A 312 6.32 19.47 12.88
N GLY A 313 7.22 19.47 13.87
CA GLY A 313 8.66 19.35 13.64
C GLY A 313 9.03 18.02 12.98
N ILE A 314 8.50 16.90 13.49
CA ILE A 314 8.72 15.57 12.92
C ILE A 314 8.24 15.53 11.45
N ASN A 315 7.01 15.99 11.17
CA ASN A 315 6.46 15.95 9.82
C ASN A 315 7.15 16.92 8.87
N LYS A 316 7.66 18.05 9.36
CA LYS A 316 8.37 19.04 8.54
C LYS A 316 9.82 18.62 8.23
N VAL A 317 10.52 18.01 9.19
CA VAL A 317 11.97 17.78 9.09
C VAL A 317 12.31 16.33 8.74
N ILE A 318 11.61 15.36 9.35
CA ILE A 318 11.94 13.94 9.22
C ILE A 318 11.08 13.27 8.13
N MET A 319 9.78 13.59 8.07
CA MET A 319 8.80 12.89 7.23
C MET A 319 8.63 13.37 5.77
N PRO A 320 9.25 14.45 5.22
CA PRO A 320 8.81 15.04 3.94
C PRO A 320 8.70 14.08 2.75
N ASN A 321 9.42 12.94 2.78
CA ASN A 321 9.38 11.92 1.73
C ASN A 321 8.94 10.53 2.22
N TYR A 322 8.61 10.41 3.51
CA TYR A 322 8.13 9.16 4.14
C TYR A 322 6.65 9.22 4.48
N GLY A 323 6.14 10.41 4.80
CA GLY A 323 4.78 10.55 5.28
C GLY A 323 4.22 11.95 5.13
N THR A 324 2.92 12.05 5.39
CA THR A 324 2.15 13.29 5.53
C THR A 324 1.51 13.31 6.90
N LYS A 325 1.54 14.47 7.59
CA LYS A 325 0.94 14.59 8.93
C LYS A 325 -0.47 14.00 8.94
N ARG A 326 -0.69 13.05 9.82
CA ARG A 326 -1.99 12.44 10.07
C ARG A 326 -2.02 11.92 11.49
N LEU A 327 -2.90 12.48 12.32
CA LEU A 327 -2.95 12.22 13.76
C LEU A 327 -4.17 11.38 14.17
N ARG A 328 -5.05 11.05 13.22
CA ARG A 328 -6.22 10.20 13.43
C ARG A 328 -6.00 8.80 12.85
N PRO A 329 -6.63 7.76 13.45
CA PRO A 329 -6.42 6.36 13.04
C PRO A 329 -7.21 5.97 11.77
N VAL A 330 -7.79 6.92 11.06
CA VAL A 330 -8.54 6.71 9.82
C VAL A 330 -7.85 7.49 8.71
N ALA A 331 -7.56 6.85 7.59
CA ALA A 331 -6.88 7.47 6.46
C ALA A 331 -7.69 8.66 5.90
N GLU A 332 -7.00 9.65 5.37
CA GLU A 332 -7.64 10.77 4.69
C GLU A 332 -8.32 10.32 3.40
N GLY A 333 -9.45 10.94 3.08
CA GLY A 333 -10.19 10.69 1.83
C GLY A 333 -11.11 9.47 1.86
N VAL A 334 -11.30 8.79 3.02
CA VAL A 334 -12.34 7.78 3.18
C VAL A 334 -13.54 8.36 3.93
N ILE A 335 -14.70 7.70 3.82
CA ILE A 335 -15.95 8.12 4.49
C ILE A 335 -15.72 8.35 5.98
N GLY A 336 -16.25 9.43 6.53
CA GLY A 336 -16.18 9.79 7.96
C GLY A 336 -14.77 10.13 8.46
N SER A 337 -13.79 10.36 7.57
CA SER A 337 -12.48 10.87 7.97
C SER A 337 -12.58 12.29 8.53
N LEU A 338 -12.14 12.50 9.77
CA LEU A 338 -12.10 13.80 10.42
C LEU A 338 -10.78 14.54 10.15
N PRO A 339 -10.78 15.89 10.18
CA PRO A 339 -9.56 16.68 10.25
C PRO A 339 -8.71 16.32 11.48
N ASP A 340 -7.40 16.49 11.37
CA ASP A 340 -6.50 16.25 12.50
C ASP A 340 -6.69 17.23 13.65
N PRO A 341 -6.51 16.79 14.91
CA PRO A 341 -6.48 17.69 16.05
C PRO A 341 -5.21 18.54 16.04
N ASP A 342 -5.30 19.76 16.61
CA ASP A 342 -4.17 20.70 16.71
C ASP A 342 -3.32 20.41 17.98
N TYR A 343 -2.64 19.26 17.99
CA TYR A 343 -1.70 18.95 19.07
C TYR A 343 -0.39 19.72 18.89
N LYS A 344 0.07 20.34 19.98
CA LYS A 344 1.36 21.04 20.05
C LYS A 344 2.14 20.59 21.28
N VAL A 345 3.45 20.74 21.20
CA VAL A 345 4.31 20.51 22.36
C VAL A 345 3.95 21.49 23.48
N ASP A 346 3.58 20.94 24.63
CA ASP A 346 3.31 21.68 25.87
C ASP A 346 3.96 20.95 27.06
N VAL A 347 5.21 21.28 27.31
CA VAL A 347 6.00 20.68 28.40
C VAL A 347 5.43 21.01 29.79
N ALA A 348 4.85 22.20 29.94
CA ALA A 348 4.27 22.61 31.24
C ALA A 348 3.04 21.76 31.55
N LYS A 349 2.16 21.59 30.56
CA LYS A 349 0.96 20.74 30.69
C LYS A 349 1.33 19.27 30.89
N ALA A 350 2.34 18.78 30.20
CA ALA A 350 2.82 17.42 30.38
C ALA A 350 3.33 17.17 31.78
N LYS A 351 4.11 18.10 32.40
CA LYS A 351 4.57 18.00 33.77
C LYS A 351 3.42 18.03 34.79
N GLU A 352 2.42 18.90 34.59
CA GLU A 352 1.21 18.94 35.43
C GLU A 352 0.49 17.57 35.43
N LEU A 353 0.29 16.99 34.24
CA LEU A 353 -0.38 15.70 34.07
C LEU A 353 0.43 14.55 34.67
N LEU A 354 1.74 14.54 34.51
CA LEU A 354 2.63 13.54 35.12
C LEU A 354 2.60 13.64 36.64
N ALA A 355 2.65 14.84 37.20
CA ALA A 355 2.58 15.05 38.67
C ALA A 355 1.22 14.57 39.22
N LYS A 356 0.12 14.88 38.55
CA LYS A 356 -1.23 14.39 38.88
C LYS A 356 -1.32 12.87 38.85
N ALA A 357 -0.62 12.25 37.88
CA ALA A 357 -0.53 10.80 37.73
C ALA A 357 0.41 10.10 38.73
N GLY A 358 1.11 10.85 39.60
CA GLY A 358 2.05 10.30 40.58
C GLY A 358 3.51 10.21 40.11
N TYR A 359 3.86 10.86 38.98
CA TYR A 359 5.21 10.87 38.41
C TYR A 359 5.77 12.29 38.24
N PRO A 360 5.90 13.09 39.34
CA PRO A 360 6.33 14.49 39.26
C PRO A 360 7.75 14.66 38.66
N ASP A 361 8.62 13.65 38.90
CA ASP A 361 9.99 13.62 38.37
C ASP A 361 10.15 12.82 37.07
N GLY A 362 9.03 12.37 36.48
CA GLY A 362 9.03 11.49 35.34
C GLY A 362 9.39 10.03 35.67
N PHE A 363 9.84 9.28 34.69
CA PHE A 363 10.22 7.86 34.80
C PHE A 363 11.14 7.43 33.67
N SER A 364 11.79 6.27 33.82
CA SER A 364 12.55 5.64 32.73
C SER A 364 11.67 4.68 31.92
N VAL A 365 11.87 4.60 30.59
CA VAL A 365 11.10 3.76 29.68
C VAL A 365 11.96 3.29 28.52
N ARG A 366 11.78 2.06 28.05
CA ARG A 366 12.41 1.57 26.81
C ARG A 366 11.55 1.94 25.62
N LEU A 367 12.16 2.60 24.62
CA LEU A 367 11.55 3.00 23.36
C LEU A 367 12.10 2.15 22.22
N LEU A 368 11.32 1.17 21.79
CA LEU A 368 11.67 0.31 20.66
C LEU A 368 11.52 1.06 19.36
N THR A 369 12.45 0.85 18.40
CA THR A 369 12.35 1.41 17.07
C THR A 369 13.19 0.63 16.05
N LEU A 370 12.81 0.68 14.77
CA LEU A 370 13.66 0.15 13.70
C LEU A 370 14.94 1.01 13.56
N ASN A 371 16.03 0.37 13.13
CA ASN A 371 17.33 1.03 12.94
C ASN A 371 17.48 1.76 11.60
N GLU A 372 16.38 1.95 10.86
CA GLU A 372 16.34 2.61 9.55
C GLU A 372 15.51 3.91 9.58
N PRO A 373 15.75 4.87 8.69
CA PRO A 373 14.88 6.04 8.53
C PRO A 373 13.45 5.64 8.11
N PRO A 374 12.44 6.41 8.53
CA PRO A 374 12.47 7.57 9.43
C PRO A 374 12.36 7.19 10.92
N PHE A 375 12.41 5.91 11.27
CA PHE A 375 12.09 5.41 12.59
C PHE A 375 13.07 5.87 13.66
N ALA A 376 14.38 5.69 13.42
CA ALA A 376 15.43 6.07 14.37
C ALA A 376 15.43 7.58 14.63
N ASP A 377 15.28 8.39 13.57
CA ASP A 377 15.24 9.85 13.69
C ASP A 377 13.99 10.31 14.45
N THR A 378 12.83 9.69 14.17
CA THR A 378 11.58 9.97 14.87
C THR A 378 11.67 9.60 16.36
N ALA A 379 12.26 8.45 16.69
CA ALA A 379 12.45 8.03 18.08
C ALA A 379 13.40 9.00 18.82
N THR A 380 14.46 9.48 18.17
CA THR A 380 15.39 10.47 18.73
C THR A 380 14.69 11.81 18.98
N ALA A 381 13.87 12.28 18.06
CA ALA A 381 13.10 13.51 18.24
C ALA A 381 12.12 13.39 19.42
N ILE A 382 11.41 12.27 19.54
CA ILE A 382 10.50 11.99 20.65
C ILE A 382 11.27 11.88 21.98
N GLN A 383 12.40 11.17 22.02
CA GLN A 383 13.25 11.08 23.21
C GLN A 383 13.63 12.46 23.75
N ALA A 384 14.04 13.37 22.85
CA ALA A 384 14.47 14.71 23.21
C ALA A 384 13.35 15.55 23.88
N THR A 385 12.12 15.41 23.42
CA THR A 385 10.97 16.12 23.99
C THR A 385 10.45 15.46 25.27
N LEU A 386 10.46 14.13 25.36
CA LEU A 386 10.12 13.38 26.57
C LEU A 386 11.04 13.74 27.74
N ALA A 387 12.34 13.91 27.48
CA ALA A 387 13.34 14.28 28.49
C ALA A 387 13.04 15.65 29.15
N GLN A 388 12.39 16.58 28.46
CA GLN A 388 12.02 17.89 29.00
C GLN A 388 11.02 17.81 30.16
N ALA A 389 10.24 16.72 30.21
CA ALA A 389 9.30 16.45 31.31
C ALA A 389 9.77 15.34 32.24
N GLY A 390 11.06 14.96 32.23
CA GLY A 390 11.64 13.96 33.12
C GLY A 390 11.47 12.51 32.65
N ILE A 391 10.83 12.25 31.50
CA ILE A 391 10.72 10.89 30.95
C ILE A 391 12.03 10.52 30.25
N LYS A 392 12.76 9.56 30.80
CA LYS A 392 14.06 9.08 30.28
C LYS A 392 13.82 7.89 29.35
N ALA A 393 13.68 8.14 28.06
CA ALA A 393 13.50 7.09 27.08
C ALA A 393 14.87 6.50 26.67
N GLU A 394 15.04 5.20 26.88
CA GLU A 394 16.16 4.41 26.35
C GLU A 394 15.78 3.87 24.97
N ILE A 395 16.42 4.36 23.91
CA ILE A 395 16.15 3.89 22.56
C ILE A 395 16.80 2.53 22.35
N VAL A 396 15.97 1.53 21.99
CA VAL A 396 16.37 0.18 21.64
C VAL A 396 16.12 -0.01 20.14
N GLN A 397 17.19 -0.02 19.35
CA GLN A 397 17.12 -0.17 17.89
C GLN A 397 17.33 -1.62 17.47
N GLY A 398 16.64 -2.06 16.40
CA GLY A 398 16.80 -3.39 15.85
C GLY A 398 16.13 -3.54 14.49
N ALA A 399 16.26 -4.73 13.91
CA ALA A 399 15.56 -5.08 12.67
C ALA A 399 14.16 -5.65 12.95
N GLY A 400 13.31 -5.72 11.93
CA GLY A 400 11.90 -6.10 11.94
C GLY A 400 11.40 -6.93 13.12
N ASP A 401 11.75 -8.23 13.19
CA ASP A 401 11.25 -9.11 14.25
C ASP A 401 11.80 -8.82 15.65
N GLN A 402 13.00 -8.25 15.75
CA GLN A 402 13.58 -7.84 17.04
C GLN A 402 12.75 -6.73 17.70
N ILE A 403 12.13 -5.89 16.88
CA ILE A 403 11.33 -4.74 17.33
C ILE A 403 9.83 -5.08 17.40
N TYR A 404 9.28 -5.70 16.36
CA TYR A 404 7.86 -6.03 16.32
C TYR A 404 7.51 -7.36 17.01
N GLY A 405 8.47 -8.26 17.24
CA GLY A 405 8.29 -9.50 18.01
C GLY A 405 7.78 -9.23 19.42
N PRO A 406 8.50 -8.45 20.25
CA PRO A 406 8.03 -8.05 21.57
C PRO A 406 6.66 -7.36 21.57
N MET A 407 6.37 -6.53 20.56
CA MET A 407 5.06 -5.92 20.42
C MET A 407 3.96 -6.96 20.13
N ARG A 408 4.21 -7.93 19.24
CA ARG A 408 3.27 -9.04 18.95
C ARG A 408 3.04 -9.94 20.15
N GLU A 409 4.04 -10.06 21.04
CA GLU A 409 3.94 -10.81 22.30
C GLU A 409 3.40 -9.98 23.46
N ARG A 410 3.08 -8.69 23.26
CA ARG A 410 2.61 -7.76 24.29
C ARG A 410 3.63 -7.53 25.41
N LYS A 411 4.95 -7.66 25.09
CA LYS A 411 6.10 -7.54 26.01
C LYS A 411 6.96 -6.32 25.64
N PHE A 412 6.38 -5.16 25.54
CA PHE A 412 7.06 -3.90 25.25
C PHE A 412 6.54 -2.80 26.18
N GLU A 413 7.26 -1.68 26.24
CA GLU A 413 6.83 -0.50 26.99
C GLU A 413 6.35 0.59 26.02
N MET A 414 7.22 1.07 25.15
CA MET A 414 6.93 2.09 24.14
C MET A 414 7.56 1.70 22.80
N ILE A 415 6.95 2.08 21.69
CA ILE A 415 7.45 1.80 20.33
C ILE A 415 7.12 2.92 19.35
N VAL A 416 8.10 3.33 18.56
CA VAL A 416 7.88 4.02 17.28
C VAL A 416 7.83 2.97 16.19
N GLY A 417 6.68 2.83 15.53
CA GLY A 417 6.45 1.79 14.56
C GLY A 417 5.65 2.25 13.35
N ARG A 418 5.40 1.31 12.45
CA ARG A 418 4.54 1.46 11.27
C ARG A 418 3.56 0.31 11.16
N GLY A 419 2.35 0.60 10.72
CA GLY A 419 1.32 -0.41 10.46
C GLY A 419 -0.04 0.23 10.23
N GLY A 420 -1.07 -0.59 10.23
CA GLY A 420 -2.43 -0.11 10.37
C GLY A 420 -3.16 0.33 9.12
N GLY A 421 -3.02 -0.37 8.04
CA GLY A 421 -3.92 -0.12 6.92
C GLY A 421 -4.18 -1.39 6.13
N GLY A 422 -5.44 -1.75 5.94
CA GLY A 422 -5.84 -2.54 4.79
C GLY A 422 -5.71 -1.67 3.53
N GLN A 423 -5.60 -2.31 2.38
CA GLN A 423 -5.63 -1.59 1.09
C GLN A 423 -7.06 -1.20 0.68
N GLU A 424 -8.05 -1.67 1.43
CA GLU A 424 -9.46 -1.32 1.22
C GLU A 424 -9.68 0.13 1.63
N PRO A 425 -10.24 0.99 0.78
CA PRO A 425 -10.47 2.41 1.06
C PRO A 425 -11.72 2.60 1.94
N HIS A 426 -11.68 2.04 3.13
CA HIS A 426 -12.79 2.06 4.08
C HIS A 426 -12.28 2.31 5.51
N PRO A 427 -12.93 3.14 6.32
CA PRO A 427 -12.49 3.45 7.68
C PRO A 427 -12.36 2.22 8.57
N HIS A 428 -13.24 1.23 8.39
CA HIS A 428 -13.19 -0.02 9.16
C HIS A 428 -11.86 -0.78 8.97
N SER A 429 -11.22 -0.69 7.81
CA SER A 429 -9.92 -1.33 7.55
C SER A 429 -8.84 -0.79 8.48
N ASN A 430 -8.79 0.52 8.69
CA ASN A 430 -7.89 1.15 9.64
C ASN A 430 -8.30 0.85 11.09
N LEU A 431 -9.59 0.98 11.42
CA LEU A 431 -10.07 0.73 12.78
C LEU A 431 -9.82 -0.70 13.21
N ARG A 432 -10.06 -1.69 12.34
CA ARG A 432 -9.77 -3.12 12.59
C ARG A 432 -8.29 -3.35 12.88
N ALA A 433 -7.41 -2.67 12.18
CA ALA A 433 -5.98 -2.87 12.34
C ALA A 433 -5.40 -2.17 13.57
N LEU A 434 -5.87 -0.94 13.88
CA LEU A 434 -5.25 -0.05 14.85
C LEU A 434 -6.01 0.06 16.17
N VAL A 435 -7.35 0.02 16.13
CA VAL A 435 -8.23 0.52 17.19
C VAL A 435 -9.01 -0.60 17.85
N ILE A 436 -9.72 -1.41 17.03
CA ILE A 436 -10.60 -2.48 17.51
C ILE A 436 -9.77 -3.57 18.18
N ASN A 437 -10.23 -3.99 19.36
CA ASN A 437 -9.68 -5.12 20.10
C ASN A 437 -10.85 -5.97 20.59
N PRO A 438 -11.30 -6.97 19.82
CA PRO A 438 -12.53 -7.72 20.14
C PRO A 438 -12.39 -8.63 21.35
N ASN A 439 -11.18 -9.00 21.72
CA ASN A 439 -10.89 -9.83 22.89
C ASN A 439 -9.49 -9.49 23.45
N ASN A 440 -9.42 -8.90 24.61
CA ASN A 440 -8.16 -8.48 25.22
C ASN A 440 -7.40 -9.57 25.98
N ALA A 441 -7.90 -10.80 26.04
CA ALA A 441 -7.21 -11.92 26.66
C ALA A 441 -5.92 -12.30 25.90
N ASP A 442 -4.90 -12.78 26.61
CA ASP A 442 -3.61 -13.13 26.00
C ASP A 442 -3.71 -14.39 25.11
N ASP A 443 -4.59 -15.33 25.48
CA ASP A 443 -4.87 -16.55 24.74
C ASP A 443 -5.66 -16.32 23.45
N ALA A 444 -6.28 -15.15 23.27
CA ALA A 444 -6.92 -14.77 22.02
C ALA A 444 -5.96 -14.69 20.84
N LYS A 445 -4.65 -14.48 21.09
CA LYS A 445 -3.53 -14.47 20.11
C LYS A 445 -3.79 -13.60 18.87
N LEU A 446 -4.46 -12.47 19.03
CA LEU A 446 -4.82 -11.54 17.96
C LEU A 446 -3.62 -10.70 17.49
N SER A 447 -2.49 -11.34 17.28
CA SER A 447 -1.21 -10.67 16.96
C SER A 447 -1.21 -9.87 15.65
N GLY A 448 -2.23 -10.00 14.80
CA GLY A 448 -2.45 -9.16 13.62
C GLY A 448 -3.05 -7.79 13.92
N ILE A 449 -3.61 -7.58 15.13
CA ILE A 449 -4.35 -6.38 15.53
C ILE A 449 -3.50 -5.55 16.49
N ILE A 450 -3.21 -4.29 16.15
CA ILE A 450 -2.37 -3.42 16.97
C ILE A 450 -3.08 -3.01 18.27
N GLY A 451 -4.40 -2.79 18.23
CA GLY A 451 -5.20 -2.57 19.43
C GLY A 451 -5.02 -3.67 20.48
N TRP A 452 -5.00 -4.94 20.03
CA TRP A 452 -4.72 -6.08 20.92
C TRP A 452 -3.26 -6.08 21.43
N ARG A 453 -2.30 -5.81 20.54
CA ARG A 453 -0.86 -5.77 20.91
C ARG A 453 -0.57 -4.75 22.01
N THR A 454 -1.25 -3.58 21.95
CA THR A 454 -1.13 -2.51 22.94
C THR A 454 -1.94 -2.77 24.22
N SER A 455 -2.77 -3.79 24.22
CA SER A 455 -3.75 -4.08 25.29
C SER A 455 -4.79 -2.98 25.49
N PHE A 456 -4.97 -2.11 24.50
CA PHE A 456 -6.04 -1.12 24.52
C PHE A 456 -7.39 -1.80 24.23
N TYR A 457 -8.33 -1.65 25.16
CA TYR A 457 -9.66 -2.27 25.05
C TYR A 457 -10.73 -1.31 25.54
N ASP A 458 -11.72 -1.06 24.71
CA ASP A 458 -12.94 -0.34 25.07
C ASP A 458 -14.13 -1.03 24.39
N GLU A 459 -15.02 -1.59 25.19
CA GLU A 459 -16.18 -2.36 24.71
C GLU A 459 -17.12 -1.48 23.86
N GLN A 460 -17.39 -0.25 24.32
CA GLN A 460 -18.25 0.69 23.61
C GLN A 460 -17.68 1.04 22.24
N LEU A 461 -16.36 1.23 22.13
CA LEU A 461 -15.69 1.54 20.85
C LEU A 461 -15.80 0.37 19.87
N ASN A 462 -15.64 -0.87 20.38
CA ASN A 462 -15.82 -2.09 19.57
C ASN A 462 -17.26 -2.20 19.05
N ASP A 463 -18.25 -1.95 19.91
CA ASP A 463 -19.67 -1.97 19.54
C ASP A 463 -20.03 -0.88 18.53
N MET A 464 -19.53 0.33 18.71
CA MET A 464 -19.71 1.43 17.75
C MET A 464 -19.17 1.04 16.38
N ALA A 465 -17.98 0.46 16.33
CA ALA A 465 -17.35 0.03 15.07
C ALA A 465 -18.12 -1.12 14.40
N ALA A 466 -18.63 -2.08 15.16
CA ALA A 466 -19.46 -3.16 14.64
C ALA A 466 -20.78 -2.65 14.06
N LYS A 467 -21.42 -1.69 14.71
CA LYS A 467 -22.66 -1.05 14.21
C LYS A 467 -22.42 -0.22 12.96
N ALA A 468 -21.35 0.59 12.93
CA ALA A 468 -21.00 1.41 11.77
C ALA A 468 -20.69 0.56 10.52
N LEU A 469 -20.12 -0.64 10.72
CA LEU A 469 -19.78 -1.55 9.62
C LEU A 469 -21.01 -2.02 8.83
N VAL A 470 -22.17 -2.12 9.48
CA VAL A 470 -23.39 -2.65 8.88
C VAL A 470 -24.45 -1.58 8.59
N GLU A 471 -24.21 -0.34 8.94
CA GLU A 471 -25.09 0.78 8.60
C GLU A 471 -25.14 0.99 7.08
N ARG A 472 -26.35 1.11 6.52
CA ARG A 472 -26.59 1.26 5.07
C ARG A 472 -26.89 2.70 4.65
N ASP A 473 -27.36 3.52 5.57
CA ASP A 473 -27.51 4.94 5.35
C ASP A 473 -26.14 5.60 5.38
N HIS A 474 -25.70 6.09 4.23
CA HIS A 474 -24.35 6.65 4.05
C HIS A 474 -24.04 7.84 4.98
N ASP A 475 -25.04 8.73 5.23
CA ASP A 475 -24.82 9.88 6.09
C ASP A 475 -24.74 9.47 7.56
N LYS A 476 -25.57 8.51 7.98
CA LYS A 476 -25.48 7.92 9.32
C LYS A 476 -24.19 7.16 9.51
N GLN A 477 -23.79 6.34 8.55
CA GLN A 477 -22.53 5.60 8.59
C GLN A 477 -21.35 6.55 8.74
N LYS A 478 -21.32 7.62 7.94
CA LYS A 478 -20.31 8.68 8.04
C LYS A 478 -20.24 9.26 9.44
N ALA A 479 -21.40 9.69 9.99
CA ALA A 479 -21.48 10.25 11.34
C ALA A 479 -20.99 9.27 12.41
N MET A 480 -21.33 7.98 12.28
CA MET A 480 -20.87 6.94 13.21
C MET A 480 -19.34 6.78 13.18
N TYR A 481 -18.70 6.80 12.00
CA TYR A 481 -17.24 6.76 11.92
C TYR A 481 -16.56 8.03 12.42
N GLU A 482 -17.19 9.18 12.29
CA GLU A 482 -16.73 10.42 12.93
C GLU A 482 -16.77 10.32 14.46
N ASP A 483 -17.86 9.79 15.03
CA ASP A 483 -18.04 9.64 16.47
C ASP A 483 -17.09 8.59 17.06
N ILE A 484 -16.78 7.51 16.34
CA ILE A 484 -15.75 6.55 16.74
C ILE A 484 -14.40 7.26 16.90
N GLN A 485 -14.02 8.12 15.98
CA GLN A 485 -12.74 8.84 16.07
C GLN A 485 -12.71 9.86 17.22
N LYS A 486 -13.82 10.55 17.49
CA LYS A 486 -13.95 11.46 18.64
C LYS A 486 -13.80 10.68 19.96
N ARG A 487 -14.54 9.56 20.10
CA ARG A 487 -14.43 8.71 21.28
C ARG A 487 -13.02 8.13 21.45
N TYR A 488 -12.38 7.67 20.38
CA TYR A 488 -11.01 7.18 20.43
C TYR A 488 -10.05 8.26 20.96
N GLU A 489 -10.23 9.50 20.56
CA GLU A 489 -9.44 10.63 21.03
C GLU A 489 -9.71 10.94 22.51
N GLU A 490 -10.97 10.96 22.97
CA GLU A 490 -11.36 11.18 24.36
C GLU A 490 -10.77 10.15 25.31
N LEU A 491 -10.65 8.90 24.89
CA LEU A 491 -10.05 7.81 25.65
C LEU A 491 -8.53 7.92 25.81
N VAL A 492 -7.90 8.88 25.14
CA VAL A 492 -6.45 9.01 25.08
C VAL A 492 -5.79 7.66 24.80
N PRO A 493 -5.92 7.11 23.60
CA PRO A 493 -5.57 5.71 23.32
C PRO A 493 -4.09 5.42 23.49
N ALA A 494 -3.77 4.13 23.56
CA ALA A 494 -2.40 3.62 23.66
C ALA A 494 -1.57 3.82 22.38
N LEU A 495 -2.22 4.01 21.23
CA LEU A 495 -1.58 4.28 19.94
C LEU A 495 -1.94 5.68 19.46
N GLN A 496 -0.93 6.46 19.11
CA GLN A 496 -1.06 7.79 18.52
C GLN A 496 -0.41 7.78 17.12
N PRO A 497 -1.19 7.96 16.04
CA PRO A 497 -0.63 8.21 14.72
C PRO A 497 0.20 9.50 14.71
N ILE A 498 1.25 9.51 13.91
CA ILE A 498 2.16 10.67 13.72
C ILE A 498 2.06 11.16 12.28
N SER A 499 2.05 10.22 11.33
CA SER A 499 2.11 10.49 9.90
C SER A 499 1.43 9.36 9.14
N ALA A 500 0.65 9.66 8.10
CA ALA A 500 0.27 8.68 7.10
C ALA A 500 1.49 8.33 6.25
N VAL A 501 1.67 7.06 5.93
CA VAL A 501 2.75 6.59 5.06
C VAL A 501 2.53 7.09 3.64
N VAL A 502 3.57 7.62 3.00
CA VAL A 502 3.55 8.07 1.61
C VAL A 502 4.41 7.15 0.75
N ASP A 503 3.84 6.67 -0.34
CA ASP A 503 4.56 5.98 -1.39
C ASP A 503 4.98 6.98 -2.47
N SER A 504 6.29 7.15 -2.66
CA SER A 504 6.85 8.04 -3.67
C SER A 504 7.29 7.26 -4.90
N VAL A 505 6.99 7.83 -6.08
CA VAL A 505 7.47 7.37 -7.38
C VAL A 505 8.04 8.58 -8.10
N VAL A 506 9.14 8.40 -8.81
CA VAL A 506 9.73 9.45 -9.65
C VAL A 506 9.74 8.98 -11.09
N TYR A 507 9.30 9.83 -12.00
CA TYR A 507 9.25 9.52 -13.41
C TYR A 507 9.63 10.73 -14.25
N ARG A 508 10.03 10.50 -15.49
CA ARG A 508 10.41 11.56 -16.42
C ARG A 508 9.21 12.43 -16.77
N ALA A 509 9.42 13.73 -16.90
CA ALA A 509 8.35 14.71 -17.17
C ALA A 509 7.65 14.50 -18.52
N ASP A 510 8.28 13.82 -19.48
CA ASP A 510 7.70 13.44 -20.76
C ASP A 510 6.77 12.20 -20.68
N VAL A 511 6.80 11.45 -19.59
CA VAL A 511 5.84 10.37 -19.29
C VAL A 511 4.53 10.99 -18.81
N LYS A 512 3.44 10.74 -19.52
CA LYS A 512 2.10 11.23 -19.22
C LYS A 512 1.15 10.08 -18.86
N GLY A 513 0.12 10.38 -18.05
CA GLY A 513 -0.89 9.40 -17.65
C GLY A 513 -0.39 8.37 -16.61
N TYR A 514 0.83 8.50 -16.09
CA TYR A 514 1.27 7.67 -14.97
C TYR A 514 0.56 8.11 -13.70
N GLN A 515 -0.14 7.18 -13.05
CA GLN A 515 -0.84 7.43 -11.79
C GLN A 515 -0.46 6.36 -10.78
N ASN A 516 0.25 6.77 -9.71
CA ASN A 516 0.52 5.89 -8.58
C ASN A 516 -0.80 5.60 -7.83
N HIS A 517 -0.90 4.43 -7.23
CA HIS A 517 -2.12 3.96 -6.57
C HIS A 517 -1.85 3.63 -5.10
N TYR A 518 -2.72 4.08 -4.18
CA TYR A 518 -2.59 3.86 -2.74
C TYR A 518 -2.59 2.37 -2.35
N GLY A 519 -3.21 1.49 -3.15
CA GLY A 519 -3.23 0.03 -3.04
C GLY A 519 -2.25 -0.67 -3.98
N TRP A 520 -1.30 0.07 -4.58
CA TRP A 520 -0.24 -0.43 -5.48
C TRP A 520 -0.71 -1.02 -6.82
N THR A 521 -2.00 -0.93 -7.13
CA THR A 521 -2.59 -1.40 -8.40
C THR A 521 -2.39 -0.40 -9.54
N VAL A 522 -1.13 -0.08 -9.84
CA VAL A 522 -0.77 0.87 -10.89
C VAL A 522 -1.09 0.30 -12.26
N ARG A 523 -2.01 0.95 -12.98
CA ARG A 523 -2.41 0.58 -14.34
C ARG A 523 -1.63 1.39 -15.36
N LEU A 524 -0.88 0.73 -16.25
CA LEU A 524 -0.01 1.38 -17.23
C LEU A 524 -0.68 1.59 -18.61
N ARG A 525 -1.95 1.19 -18.76
CA ARG A 525 -2.69 1.33 -20.02
C ARG A 525 -2.87 2.79 -20.45
N SER A 526 -2.98 3.72 -19.52
CA SER A 526 -3.12 5.15 -19.77
C SER A 526 -1.79 5.88 -19.98
N VAL A 527 -0.66 5.18 -19.84
CA VAL A 527 0.66 5.81 -19.93
C VAL A 527 1.04 6.06 -21.40
N SER A 528 1.57 7.26 -21.64
CA SER A 528 2.12 7.67 -22.95
C SER A 528 3.43 8.43 -22.76
N LYS A 529 4.18 8.63 -23.83
CA LYS A 529 5.36 9.51 -23.86
C LYS A 529 5.17 10.62 -24.87
N GLN A 530 5.52 11.83 -24.47
CA GLN A 530 5.49 13.03 -25.33
C GLN A 530 6.93 13.45 -25.62
N ARG A 531 7.53 12.79 -26.63
CA ARG A 531 8.87 13.06 -27.15
C ARG A 531 8.83 13.50 -28.59
#